data_51ba899337f40b5e4553d92639948970
#
_entry.id   51ba899337f40b5e4553d92639948970
#
_cell.length_a   1.000
_cell.length_b   1.000
_cell.length_c   1.000
_cell.angle_alpha   90.00
_cell.angle_beta   90.00
_cell.angle_gamma   90.00
#
_symmetry.space_group_name_H-M   'P 1'
#
loop_
_entity.id
_entity.type
_entity.pdbx_description
1 polymer ?
#
loop_
_entity_poly.entity_id
_entity_poly.type
_entity_poly.pdbx_seq_one_letter_code
_entity_poly.pdbx_strand_id
1 'polypeptide(L)'
;SYNSFYYSEELTSTFERRKNIRVRDRATLFNLAMGLNGYTVCSGVISHELNGPGIISIPLDVDEYMEIGIITRKNTTLTRYGQAYIDAIRQHI
;
A
#
# COMPACT_ATOMS: atom_id res chain seq x y z
N SER A 1 -13.43 -13.80 -18.46
CA SER A 1 -12.56 -13.75 -17.56
C SER A 1 -12.49 -12.49 -16.83
N TYR A 2 -12.05 -12.69 -15.76
CA TYR A 2 -11.86 -11.63 -14.93
C TYR A 2 -10.75 -10.80 -15.40
N ASN A 3 -11.02 -9.59 -15.42
CA ASN A 3 -10.06 -8.65 -15.77
C ASN A 3 -8.86 -8.77 -14.91
N SER A 4 -7.73 -8.84 -15.48
CA SER A 4 -6.49 -8.89 -14.73
C SER A 4 -6.14 -7.55 -14.11
N PHE A 5 -6.92 -6.53 -14.42
CA PHE A 5 -6.66 -5.22 -13.95
C PHE A 5 -7.37 -4.95 -12.66
N TYR A 6 -6.64 -4.61 -11.63
CA TYR A 6 -7.27 -4.23 -10.38
C TYR A 6 -6.35 -3.27 -9.65
N TYR A 7 -6.96 -2.46 -8.81
CA TYR A 7 -6.25 -1.46 -8.06
C TYR A 7 -6.02 -1.98 -6.66
N SER A 8 -4.88 -2.57 -6.47
CA SER A 8 -4.51 -3.14 -5.19
C SER A 8 -3.12 -2.68 -4.80
N GLU A 9 -2.87 -2.62 -3.54
CA GLU A 9 -1.53 -2.35 -3.05
C GLU A 9 -0.61 -3.56 -3.15
N GLU A 10 -1.17 -4.72 -3.40
CA GLU A 10 -0.38 -5.91 -3.52
C GLU A 10 0.31 -5.96 -4.87
N LEU A 11 1.61 -6.22 -4.85
CA LEU A 11 2.39 -6.41 -6.06
C LEU A 11 2.09 -7.72 -6.74
N THR A 12 1.69 -8.71 -5.97
CA THR A 12 1.42 -10.06 -6.45
C THR A 12 0.00 -10.44 -6.10
N SER A 13 -0.71 -10.99 -7.08
CA SER A 13 -2.07 -11.45 -6.84
C SER A 13 -2.10 -12.59 -5.83
N THR A 14 -3.03 -12.52 -4.90
CA THR A 14 -3.25 -13.59 -3.94
C THR A 14 -4.50 -14.39 -4.24
N PHE A 15 -5.15 -14.14 -5.37
CA PHE A 15 -6.41 -14.79 -5.71
C PHE A 15 -6.31 -16.31 -5.81
N GLU A 16 -5.17 -16.80 -6.20
CA GLU A 16 -4.97 -18.23 -6.40
C GLU A 16 -4.53 -18.96 -5.14
N ARG A 17 -4.36 -18.25 -4.05
CA ARG A 17 -3.98 -18.88 -2.80
C ARG A 17 -5.18 -19.57 -2.18
N ARG A 18 -4.92 -20.70 -1.53
CA ARG A 18 -5.99 -21.53 -0.98
C ARG A 18 -6.76 -20.85 0.14
N LYS A 19 -6.07 -20.07 0.95
CA LYS A 19 -6.68 -19.40 2.08
C LYS A 19 -6.43 -17.91 1.94
N ASN A 20 -7.47 -17.19 1.57
CA ASN A 20 -7.36 -15.76 1.45
C ASN A 20 -8.66 -15.08 1.86
N ILE A 21 -8.54 -13.84 2.28
CA ILE A 21 -9.68 -12.99 2.64
C ILE A 21 -9.49 -11.68 1.91
N ARG A 22 -10.54 -11.24 1.24
CA ARG A 22 -10.53 -9.96 0.54
C ARG A 22 -11.20 -8.91 1.39
N VAL A 23 -10.57 -7.75 1.43
CA VAL A 23 -11.13 -6.59 2.14
C VAL A 23 -11.05 -5.38 1.22
N ARG A 24 -11.78 -4.34 1.56
CA ARG A 24 -11.88 -3.16 0.71
C ARG A 24 -11.04 -2.00 1.16
N ASP A 25 -10.62 -2.00 2.40
CA ASP A 25 -9.85 -0.87 2.91
C ASP A 25 -8.66 -1.34 3.72
N ARG A 26 -7.68 -0.45 3.83
CA ARG A 26 -6.40 -0.76 4.45
C ARG A 26 -6.52 -1.00 5.95
N ALA A 27 -7.37 -0.26 6.64
CA ALA A 27 -7.51 -0.43 8.08
C ALA A 27 -8.06 -1.81 8.42
N THR A 28 -9.07 -2.26 7.70
CA THR A 28 -9.63 -3.60 7.90
C THR A 28 -8.60 -4.67 7.55
N LEU A 29 -7.83 -4.45 6.48
CA LEU A 29 -6.79 -5.36 6.06
C LEU A 29 -5.78 -5.59 7.19
N PHE A 30 -5.27 -4.52 7.77
CA PHE A 30 -4.27 -4.63 8.82
C PHE A 30 -4.83 -5.19 10.11
N ASN A 31 -6.07 -4.83 10.46
CA ASN A 31 -6.71 -5.38 11.64
C ASN A 31 -6.93 -6.88 11.53
N LEU A 32 -7.35 -7.35 10.37
CA LEU A 32 -7.50 -8.79 10.14
C LEU A 32 -6.16 -9.50 10.11
N ALA A 33 -5.15 -8.89 9.50
CA ALA A 33 -3.81 -9.48 9.50
C ALA A 33 -3.29 -9.70 10.91
N MET A 34 -3.48 -8.71 11.78
CA MET A 34 -3.10 -8.86 13.18
C MET A 34 -3.96 -9.87 13.92
N GLY A 35 -5.28 -9.79 13.76
CA GLY A 35 -6.20 -10.63 14.52
C GLY A 35 -6.16 -12.09 14.13
N LEU A 36 -5.87 -12.38 12.88
CA LEU A 36 -5.84 -13.75 12.36
C LEU A 36 -4.41 -14.27 12.17
N ASN A 37 -3.41 -13.49 12.58
CA ASN A 37 -2.01 -13.82 12.37
C ASN A 37 -1.75 -14.08 10.87
N GLY A 38 -2.29 -13.20 10.06
CA GLY A 38 -2.17 -13.29 8.61
C GLY A 38 -1.09 -12.40 8.05
N TYR A 39 -1.06 -12.29 6.73
CA TYR A 39 -0.12 -11.41 6.06
C TYR A 39 -0.74 -10.82 4.80
N THR A 40 -0.14 -9.76 4.32
CA THR A 40 -0.48 -9.17 3.02
C THR A 40 0.81 -8.69 2.37
N VAL A 41 0.79 -8.56 1.06
CA VAL A 41 1.93 -8.02 0.30
C VAL A 41 1.59 -6.58 -0.05
N CYS A 42 2.44 -5.67 0.37
CA CYS A 42 2.19 -4.24 0.14
C CYS A 42 3.52 -3.49 0.01
N SER A 43 3.45 -2.17 0.04
CA SER A 43 4.64 -1.33 -0.09
C SER A 43 5.61 -1.46 1.08
N GLY A 44 5.13 -1.95 2.22
CA GLY A 44 5.95 -2.03 3.42
C GLY A 44 6.03 -0.75 4.22
N VAL A 45 5.37 0.31 3.78
CA VAL A 45 5.34 1.56 4.51
C VAL A 45 4.28 1.46 5.61
N ILE A 46 4.74 1.36 6.84
CA ILE A 46 3.88 1.15 8.00
C ILE A 46 4.16 2.25 9.01
N SER A 47 3.11 2.84 9.54
CA SER A 47 3.20 3.84 10.60
C SER A 47 2.88 3.20 11.94
N HIS A 48 3.83 3.19 12.84
CA HIS A 48 3.60 2.69 14.19
C HIS A 48 2.56 3.51 14.95
N GLU A 49 2.47 4.80 14.62
CA GLU A 49 1.48 5.65 15.26
C GLU A 49 0.05 5.28 14.86
N LEU A 50 -0.14 4.91 13.61
CA LEU A 50 -1.46 4.56 13.08
C LEU A 50 -1.79 3.09 13.23
N ASN A 51 -0.80 2.23 13.07
CA ASN A 51 -1.02 0.79 13.01
C ASN A 51 -0.66 0.06 14.29
N GLY A 52 0.04 0.74 15.20
CA GLY A 52 0.49 0.11 16.44
C GLY A 52 1.66 -0.85 16.22
N PRO A 53 2.08 -1.53 17.31
CA PRO A 53 3.26 -2.40 17.24
C PRO A 53 2.95 -3.83 16.79
N GLY A 54 1.69 -4.14 16.53
CA GLY A 54 1.27 -5.50 16.20
C GLY A 54 1.56 -5.95 14.78
N ILE A 55 2.13 -5.08 13.95
CA ILE A 55 2.38 -5.39 12.56
C ILE A 55 3.82 -5.03 12.22
N ILE A 56 4.46 -5.86 11.41
CA ILE A 56 5.83 -5.63 10.98
C ILE A 56 5.92 -5.75 9.47
N SER A 57 6.94 -5.15 8.92
CA SER A 57 7.24 -5.24 7.50
C SER A 57 8.44 -6.17 7.31
N ILE A 58 8.28 -7.16 6.46
CA ILE A 58 9.35 -8.09 6.13
C ILE A 58 9.67 -7.92 4.65
N PRO A 59 10.92 -7.60 4.30
CA PRO A 59 11.29 -7.45 2.90
C PRO A 59 11.01 -8.72 2.10
N LEU A 60 10.47 -8.53 0.91
CA LEU A 60 10.16 -9.62 0.01
C LEU A 60 11.24 -9.66 -1.08
N ASP A 61 11.84 -10.82 -1.26
CA ASP A 61 12.91 -10.99 -2.23
C ASP A 61 12.33 -11.24 -3.62
N VAL A 62 11.94 -10.15 -4.27
CA VAL A 62 11.39 -10.20 -5.63
C VAL A 62 11.95 -9.04 -6.43
N ASP A 63 11.92 -9.18 -7.75
CA ASP A 63 12.36 -8.12 -8.66
C ASP A 63 11.23 -7.16 -9.03
N GLU A 64 10.12 -7.26 -8.35
CA GLU A 64 8.98 -6.39 -8.60
C GLU A 64 9.03 -5.15 -7.73
N TYR A 65 8.50 -4.07 -8.24
CA TYR A 65 8.42 -2.83 -7.49
C TYR A 65 7.10 -2.13 -7.80
N MET A 66 6.70 -1.29 -6.88
CA MET A 66 5.49 -0.49 -7.01
C MET A 66 5.91 0.93 -7.41
N GLU A 67 5.31 1.42 -8.47
CA GLU A 67 5.57 2.77 -8.92
C GLU A 67 4.48 3.69 -8.37
N ILE A 68 4.90 4.70 -7.64
CA ILE A 68 3.99 5.66 -7.03
C ILE A 68 4.23 7.01 -7.67
N GLY A 69 3.17 7.60 -8.19
CA GLY A 69 3.26 8.87 -8.88
C GLY A 69 2.26 9.88 -8.36
N ILE A 70 2.39 11.08 -8.84
CA ILE A 70 1.52 12.20 -8.49
C ILE A 70 0.83 12.68 -9.75
N ILE A 71 -0.48 12.81 -9.66
CA ILE A 71 -1.29 13.28 -10.77
C ILE A 71 -1.73 14.70 -10.45
N THR A 72 -1.41 15.62 -11.33
CA THR A 72 -1.84 17.01 -11.19
C THR A 72 -2.58 17.44 -12.43
N ARG A 73 -3.38 18.50 -12.30
CA ARG A 73 -4.05 19.06 -13.44
C ARG A 73 -3.03 19.74 -14.34
N LYS A 74 -3.18 19.57 -15.64
CA LYS A 74 -2.28 20.17 -16.62
C LYS A 74 -2.29 21.68 -16.48
N ASN A 75 -1.12 22.29 -16.61
CA ASN A 75 -0.94 23.74 -16.54
C ASN A 75 -1.34 24.36 -15.19
N THR A 76 -1.27 23.59 -14.14
CA THR A 76 -1.54 24.07 -12.79
C THR A 76 -0.24 24.26 -12.04
N THR A 77 -0.14 25.38 -11.35
CA THR A 77 0.98 25.65 -10.46
C THR A 77 0.62 25.19 -9.05
N LEU A 78 1.49 24.41 -8.45
CA LEU A 78 1.27 23.95 -7.09
C LEU A 78 1.43 25.11 -6.12
N THR A 79 0.57 25.12 -5.10
CA THR A 79 0.77 26.03 -3.98
C THR A 79 1.97 25.58 -3.15
N ARG A 80 2.46 26.43 -2.27
CA ARG A 80 3.54 26.02 -1.36
C ARG A 80 3.11 24.88 -0.46
N TYR A 81 1.83 24.79 -0.11
CA TYR A 81 1.32 23.68 0.69
C TYR A 81 1.31 22.38 -0.11
N GLY A 82 0.90 22.47 -1.36
CA GLY A 82 0.95 21.30 -2.26
C GLY A 82 2.37 20.80 -2.44
N GLN A 83 3.31 21.71 -2.65
CA GLN A 83 4.71 21.34 -2.80
C GLN A 83 5.28 20.74 -1.51
N ALA A 84 4.93 21.30 -0.36
CA ALA A 84 5.36 20.76 0.93
C ALA A 84 4.83 19.33 1.14
N TYR A 85 3.60 19.08 0.73
CA TYR A 85 3.02 17.75 0.83
C TYR A 85 3.78 16.75 -0.03
N ILE A 86 4.08 17.11 -1.27
CA ILE A 86 4.87 16.26 -2.16
C ILE A 86 6.25 15.98 -1.59
N ASP A 87 6.90 17.01 -1.08
CA ASP A 87 8.23 16.86 -0.49
C ASP A 87 8.20 15.92 0.72
N ALA A 88 7.16 16.01 1.54
CA ALA A 88 6.98 15.13 2.68
C ALA A 88 6.80 13.69 2.23
N ILE A 89 6.00 13.45 1.19
CA ILE A 89 5.81 12.10 0.67
C ILE A 89 7.14 11.51 0.18
N ARG A 90 7.92 12.32 -0.53
CA ARG A 90 9.20 11.85 -1.07
C ARG A 90 10.18 11.41 0.00
N GLN A 91 10.08 11.97 1.19
CA GLN A 91 10.94 11.56 2.30
C GLN A 91 10.64 10.17 2.83
N HIS A 92 9.49 9.60 2.45
CA HIS A 92 9.07 8.29 2.92
C HIS A 92 9.29 7.18 1.88
N ILE A 93 9.92 7.50 0.78
CA ILE A 93 10.13 6.52 -0.29
C ILE A 93 11.59 6.09 -0.39
#